data_7b4f3e978182e5be2fc53e7a9226cf32
#
_entry.id   7b4f3e978182e5be2fc53e7a9226cf32
#
_cell.length_a   1.000
_cell.length_b   1.000
_cell.length_c   1.000
_cell.angle_alpha   90.00
_cell.angle_beta   90.00
_cell.angle_gamma   90.00
#
_symmetry.space_group_name_H-M   'P 1'
#
loop_
_entity.id
_entity.type
_entity.pdbx_description
1 polymer ?
#
loop_
_entity_poly.entity_id
_entity_poly.type
_entity_poly.pdbx_seq_one_letter_code
_entity_poly.pdbx_strand_id
1 'polypeptide(L)'
;AFISKLDGFGNFVWAKKFDGPDVNVSGSAIAADKLGNLYVLGNFRGTVDFDPGANTHNLSSVSTTHSDVFITKLDGSGNFIWAKSMGGNGQESGLSLVISNSGFIFSTGIYYGSADFDPGSGTYILNAVGDADVFVSKLDSTGNFVWAKGFGGKGYEGGTSMSLDEVGNIYITGSFFDTVDFDTGPGLFSLSSLGGGSNIFITKLDHLGAFTWAKSIGADGPVGESGNAIAVNGYGIYITGYFAGTVDFDPAGGVANLSAPGSFGNADIFVLKLGLDGKFQWARNMGGKLSDKGSSIAVDSRGSVLVTGTFTDTADFDPGSTVNNFASAGFTDVFVSMFDSIGNMKWTKCMGGYDPDLVFSVTIDKFSNILTTGSFSGASDFDPDAGITILSSV
;
A
#
# COMPACT_ATOMS: atom_id res chain seq x y z
N ALA A 1 -6.13 15.77 -8.69
CA ALA A 1 -6.53 14.35 -8.61
C ALA A 1 -7.84 14.10 -9.36
N PHE A 2 -8.07 12.86 -9.79
CA PHE A 2 -9.32 12.45 -10.42
C PHE A 2 -9.81 11.12 -9.86
N ILE A 3 -11.12 10.88 -9.97
CA ILE A 3 -11.77 9.60 -9.69
C ILE A 3 -12.61 9.25 -10.92
N SER A 4 -12.53 8.01 -11.37
CA SER A 4 -13.36 7.48 -12.46
C SER A 4 -14.14 6.27 -11.98
N LYS A 5 -15.41 6.17 -12.38
CA LYS A 5 -16.27 5.02 -12.11
C LYS A 5 -16.65 4.37 -13.43
N LEU A 6 -16.41 3.08 -13.50
CA LEU A 6 -16.86 2.21 -14.58
C LEU A 6 -17.94 1.28 -14.04
N ASP A 7 -18.78 0.75 -14.92
CA ASP A 7 -19.72 -0.35 -14.60
C ASP A 7 -19.00 -1.70 -14.59
N GLY A 8 -19.72 -2.78 -14.26
CA GLY A 8 -19.15 -4.14 -14.21
C GLY A 8 -18.72 -4.71 -15.58
N PHE A 9 -18.97 -3.99 -16.68
CA PHE A 9 -18.54 -4.33 -18.04
C PHE A 9 -17.42 -3.41 -18.54
N GLY A 10 -16.89 -2.52 -17.68
CA GLY A 10 -15.86 -1.56 -18.02
C GLY A 10 -16.36 -0.30 -18.75
N ASN A 11 -17.67 -0.10 -18.89
CA ASN A 11 -18.20 1.10 -19.52
C ASN A 11 -18.12 2.30 -18.57
N PHE A 12 -17.82 3.46 -19.12
CA PHE A 12 -17.76 4.72 -18.40
C PHE A 12 -19.11 5.07 -17.76
N VAL A 13 -19.09 5.41 -16.47
CA VAL A 13 -20.27 5.88 -15.73
C VAL A 13 -20.12 7.38 -15.43
N TRP A 14 -19.05 7.77 -14.75
CA TRP A 14 -18.70 9.15 -14.48
C TRP A 14 -17.21 9.31 -14.13
N ALA A 15 -16.70 10.53 -14.29
CA ALA A 15 -15.42 10.95 -13.74
C ALA A 15 -15.56 12.29 -12.99
N LYS A 16 -14.78 12.46 -11.95
CA LYS A 16 -14.73 13.64 -11.08
C LYS A 16 -13.29 14.05 -10.88
N LYS A 17 -13.06 15.36 -10.71
CA LYS A 17 -11.74 15.91 -10.39
C LYS A 17 -11.80 16.77 -9.14
N PHE A 18 -10.68 16.86 -8.43
CA PHE A 18 -10.40 17.86 -7.41
C PHE A 18 -9.36 18.80 -7.97
N ASP A 19 -9.58 20.11 -7.80
CA ASP A 19 -8.82 21.12 -8.50
C ASP A 19 -8.71 22.41 -7.67
N GLY A 20 -7.85 23.35 -8.11
CA GLY A 20 -7.67 24.67 -7.55
C GLY A 20 -6.57 25.44 -8.30
N PRO A 21 -6.42 26.75 -8.11
CA PRO A 21 -5.34 27.50 -8.68
C PRO A 21 -4.01 27.19 -7.96
N ASP A 22 -2.95 26.92 -8.74
CA ASP A 22 -1.58 26.69 -8.24
C ASP A 22 -1.45 25.60 -7.16
N VAL A 23 -2.24 24.51 -7.30
CA VAL A 23 -2.28 23.42 -6.32
C VAL A 23 -1.58 22.17 -6.82
N ASN A 24 -1.09 21.39 -5.85
CA ASN A 24 -0.71 19.99 -6.09
C ASN A 24 -1.68 19.12 -5.28
N VAL A 25 -2.42 18.23 -5.97
CA VAL A 25 -3.36 17.32 -5.35
C VAL A 25 -3.25 15.94 -6.02
N SER A 26 -3.00 14.90 -5.21
CA SER A 26 -2.87 13.51 -5.66
C SER A 26 -3.73 12.59 -4.80
N GLY A 27 -4.42 11.64 -5.42
CA GLY A 27 -5.08 10.54 -4.73
C GLY A 27 -4.11 9.35 -4.59
N SER A 28 -4.06 8.76 -3.40
CA SER A 28 -3.19 7.61 -3.08
C SER A 28 -3.99 6.33 -2.87
N ALA A 29 -5.18 6.42 -2.27
CA ALA A 29 -6.02 5.25 -2.02
C ALA A 29 -7.51 5.58 -2.15
N ILE A 30 -8.29 4.57 -2.49
CA ILE A 30 -9.74 4.63 -2.58
C ILE A 30 -10.36 3.39 -1.93
N ALA A 31 -11.44 3.60 -1.18
CA ALA A 31 -12.23 2.52 -0.60
C ALA A 31 -13.73 2.84 -0.73
N ALA A 32 -14.57 1.80 -0.70
CA ALA A 32 -16.02 1.95 -0.70
C ALA A 32 -16.62 1.31 0.55
N ASP A 33 -17.68 1.92 1.09
CA ASP A 33 -18.47 1.30 2.14
C ASP A 33 -19.60 0.41 1.55
N LYS A 34 -20.29 -0.31 2.42
CA LYS A 34 -21.39 -1.21 2.03
C LYS A 34 -22.60 -0.48 1.41
N LEU A 35 -22.69 0.83 1.58
CA LEU A 35 -23.74 1.68 0.99
C LEU A 35 -23.33 2.21 -0.40
N GLY A 36 -22.09 1.92 -0.83
CA GLY A 36 -21.52 2.38 -2.07
C GLY A 36 -20.97 3.80 -2.02
N ASN A 37 -20.81 4.41 -0.84
CA ASN A 37 -20.09 5.67 -0.72
C ASN A 37 -18.59 5.41 -0.93
N LEU A 38 -17.94 6.37 -1.55
CA LEU A 38 -16.52 6.33 -1.88
C LEU A 38 -15.74 7.23 -0.92
N TYR A 39 -14.62 6.73 -0.45
CA TYR A 39 -13.67 7.46 0.36
C TYR A 39 -12.34 7.51 -0.37
N VAL A 40 -11.80 8.70 -0.56
CA VAL A 40 -10.52 8.91 -1.24
C VAL A 40 -9.56 9.56 -0.27
N LEU A 41 -8.41 8.95 -0.10
CA LEU A 41 -7.25 9.45 0.63
C LEU A 41 -6.23 9.98 -0.36
N GLY A 42 -5.56 11.04 0.00
CA GLY A 42 -4.44 11.57 -0.77
C GLY A 42 -3.75 12.72 -0.09
N ASN A 43 -2.99 13.46 -0.87
CA ASN A 43 -2.15 14.55 -0.40
C ASN A 43 -2.45 15.81 -1.20
N PHE A 44 -2.42 16.98 -0.56
CA PHE A 44 -2.65 18.24 -1.24
C PHE A 44 -1.81 19.37 -0.66
N ARG A 45 -1.47 20.34 -1.50
CA ARG A 45 -0.80 21.58 -1.11
C ARG A 45 -1.51 22.75 -1.76
N GLY A 46 -1.64 23.85 -1.00
CA GLY A 46 -2.40 25.03 -1.40
C GLY A 46 -3.87 24.92 -1.02
N THR A 47 -4.74 25.64 -1.72
CA THR A 47 -6.19 25.62 -1.47
C THR A 47 -6.90 24.86 -2.58
N VAL A 48 -7.51 23.72 -2.24
CA VAL A 48 -8.17 22.80 -3.17
C VAL A 48 -9.66 22.78 -2.91
N ASP A 49 -10.45 22.85 -3.98
CA ASP A 49 -11.89 22.57 -3.93
C ASP A 49 -12.14 21.08 -4.02
N PHE A 50 -12.68 20.51 -2.96
CA PHE A 50 -13.01 19.09 -2.86
C PHE A 50 -14.46 18.75 -3.20
N ASP A 51 -15.31 19.74 -3.54
CA ASP A 51 -16.63 19.48 -4.10
C ASP A 51 -16.53 19.39 -5.64
N PRO A 52 -16.64 18.22 -6.24
CA PRO A 52 -16.58 18.07 -7.70
C PRO A 52 -17.88 18.50 -8.40
N GLY A 53 -18.85 19.08 -7.68
CA GLY A 53 -20.13 19.59 -8.17
C GLY A 53 -20.07 21.08 -8.52
N ALA A 54 -21.20 21.75 -8.34
CA ALA A 54 -21.31 23.18 -8.62
C ALA A 54 -21.05 24.07 -7.38
N ASN A 55 -21.00 23.46 -6.19
CA ASN A 55 -20.67 24.17 -4.97
C ASN A 55 -19.14 24.15 -4.73
N THR A 56 -18.69 24.83 -3.70
CA THR A 56 -17.28 24.91 -3.34
C THR A 56 -17.09 24.45 -1.91
N HIS A 57 -16.12 23.55 -1.71
CA HIS A 57 -15.66 23.12 -0.39
C HIS A 57 -14.13 23.16 -0.34
N ASN A 58 -13.59 24.32 0.00
CA ASN A 58 -12.15 24.52 0.04
C ASN A 58 -11.52 23.99 1.33
N LEU A 59 -10.45 23.20 1.18
CA LEU A 59 -9.46 22.94 2.23
C LEU A 59 -8.14 23.63 1.84
N SER A 60 -7.42 24.13 2.83
CA SER A 60 -6.09 24.73 2.64
C SER A 60 -5.07 23.96 3.47
N SER A 61 -3.94 23.60 2.86
CA SER A 61 -2.82 23.01 3.61
C SER A 61 -2.26 24.01 4.60
N VAL A 62 -1.76 23.51 5.73
CA VAL A 62 -1.13 24.32 6.78
C VAL A 62 0.14 24.98 6.25
N SER A 63 0.97 24.22 5.55
CA SER A 63 2.19 24.69 4.92
C SER A 63 1.95 25.12 3.47
N THR A 64 2.63 26.18 3.03
CA THR A 64 2.65 26.60 1.62
C THR A 64 3.66 25.81 0.78
N THR A 65 4.55 25.06 1.41
CA THR A 65 5.64 24.33 0.76
C THR A 65 5.50 22.80 0.87
N HIS A 66 4.75 22.31 1.86
CA HIS A 66 4.54 20.90 2.14
C HIS A 66 3.08 20.53 1.99
N SER A 67 2.82 19.27 1.78
CA SER A 67 1.47 18.73 1.60
C SER A 67 0.88 18.24 2.91
N ASP A 68 -0.43 18.43 3.08
CA ASP A 68 -1.25 17.79 4.10
C ASP A 68 -1.97 16.57 3.53
N VAL A 69 -2.45 15.69 4.40
CA VAL A 69 -3.33 14.57 4.05
C VAL A 69 -4.76 15.06 3.91
N PHE A 70 -5.50 14.57 2.91
CA PHE A 70 -6.94 14.73 2.85
C PHE A 70 -7.66 13.38 2.82
N ILE A 71 -8.88 13.36 3.35
CA ILE A 71 -9.87 12.32 3.10
C ILE A 71 -11.15 12.99 2.63
N THR A 72 -11.68 12.58 1.48
CA THR A 72 -12.96 13.05 0.99
C THR A 72 -13.94 11.88 0.82
N LYS A 73 -15.20 12.12 1.13
CA LYS A 73 -16.31 11.18 0.96
C LYS A 73 -17.25 11.69 -0.11
N LEU A 74 -17.55 10.83 -1.06
CA LEU A 74 -18.55 11.03 -2.10
C LEU A 74 -19.64 9.95 -1.98
N ASP A 75 -20.84 10.20 -2.47
CA ASP A 75 -21.84 9.15 -2.66
C ASP A 75 -21.52 8.26 -3.88
N GLY A 76 -22.29 7.20 -4.08
CA GLY A 76 -22.09 6.26 -5.21
C GLY A 76 -22.31 6.88 -6.60
N SER A 77 -22.87 8.10 -6.67
CA SER A 77 -23.05 8.90 -7.89
C SER A 77 -21.92 9.95 -8.07
N GLY A 78 -20.97 10.01 -7.15
CA GLY A 78 -19.86 10.97 -7.16
C GLY A 78 -20.24 12.36 -6.67
N ASN A 79 -21.34 12.50 -5.92
CA ASN A 79 -21.68 13.77 -5.29
C ASN A 79 -20.93 13.91 -3.96
N PHE A 80 -20.52 15.13 -3.66
CA PHE A 80 -19.80 15.51 -2.44
C PHE A 80 -20.64 15.26 -1.18
N ILE A 81 -20.04 14.67 -0.16
CA ILE A 81 -20.62 14.53 1.19
C ILE A 81 -19.82 15.35 2.19
N TRP A 82 -18.52 15.11 2.28
CA TRP A 82 -17.60 15.89 3.11
C TRP A 82 -16.14 15.70 2.68
N ALA A 83 -15.28 16.64 3.06
CA ALA A 83 -13.83 16.49 2.98
C ALA A 83 -13.18 16.96 4.29
N LYS A 84 -12.07 16.37 4.66
CA LYS A 84 -11.30 16.61 5.88
C LYS A 84 -9.82 16.63 5.55
N SER A 85 -9.04 17.45 6.29
CA SER A 85 -7.58 17.48 6.20
C SER A 85 -6.94 17.26 7.55
N MET A 86 -5.74 16.68 7.53
CA MET A 86 -4.88 16.47 8.68
C MET A 86 -3.46 16.82 8.25
N GLY A 87 -2.72 17.55 9.09
CA GLY A 87 -1.36 17.94 8.72
C GLY A 87 -0.75 19.00 9.61
N GLY A 88 0.40 19.50 9.20
CA GLY A 88 1.21 20.44 9.96
C GLY A 88 2.13 21.29 9.10
N ASN A 89 3.23 21.76 9.71
CA ASN A 89 4.25 22.49 8.95
C ASN A 89 5.21 21.57 8.18
N GLY A 90 5.19 20.26 8.47
CA GLY A 90 5.97 19.25 7.79
C GLY A 90 5.31 18.74 6.51
N GLN A 91 5.89 17.68 5.94
CA GLN A 91 5.29 16.93 4.85
C GLN A 91 4.48 15.78 5.44
N GLU A 92 3.20 15.68 5.10
CA GLU A 92 2.38 14.52 5.40
C GLU A 92 1.98 13.81 4.11
N SER A 93 1.93 12.48 4.18
CA SER A 93 1.51 11.64 3.04
C SER A 93 0.60 10.51 3.51
N GLY A 94 -0.67 10.54 3.10
CA GLY A 94 -1.59 9.42 3.27
C GLY A 94 -1.35 8.37 2.20
N LEU A 95 -1.13 7.11 2.59
CA LEU A 95 -0.72 6.04 1.68
C LEU A 95 -1.76 4.92 1.57
N SER A 96 -2.45 4.58 2.65
CA SER A 96 -3.44 3.50 2.64
C SER A 96 -4.70 3.86 3.44
N LEU A 97 -5.84 3.41 2.94
CA LEU A 97 -7.17 3.69 3.48
C LEU A 97 -8.01 2.42 3.50
N VAL A 98 -8.64 2.13 4.63
CA VAL A 98 -9.57 1.02 4.77
C VAL A 98 -10.82 1.44 5.55
N ILE A 99 -11.96 0.86 5.20
CA ILE A 99 -13.24 1.10 5.86
C ILE A 99 -13.67 -0.17 6.59
N SER A 100 -13.91 -0.07 7.89
CA SER A 100 -14.39 -1.20 8.67
C SER A 100 -15.86 -1.54 8.35
N ASN A 101 -16.27 -2.74 8.72
CA ASN A 101 -17.66 -3.19 8.58
C ASN A 101 -18.67 -2.29 9.35
N SER A 102 -18.21 -1.59 10.38
CA SER A 102 -18.98 -0.62 11.19
C SER A 102 -18.90 0.82 10.68
N GLY A 103 -18.25 1.05 9.54
CA GLY A 103 -18.17 2.35 8.89
C GLY A 103 -17.08 3.29 9.43
N PHE A 104 -16.20 2.82 10.34
CA PHE A 104 -15.01 3.61 10.72
C PHE A 104 -14.00 3.63 9.59
N ILE A 105 -13.35 4.78 9.45
CA ILE A 105 -12.34 5.07 8.44
C ILE A 105 -10.98 5.00 9.12
N PHE A 106 -10.10 4.15 8.59
CA PHE A 106 -8.71 4.04 9.04
C PHE A 106 -7.79 4.49 7.91
N SER A 107 -6.80 5.30 8.24
CA SER A 107 -5.75 5.70 7.30
C SER A 107 -4.37 5.58 7.93
N THR A 108 -3.38 5.30 7.12
CA THR A 108 -1.97 5.29 7.49
C THR A 108 -1.12 5.95 6.42
N GLY A 109 0.07 6.33 6.81
CA GLY A 109 1.06 6.97 5.97
C GLY A 109 2.21 7.50 6.80
N ILE A 110 2.85 8.56 6.33
CA ILE A 110 4.01 9.18 6.96
C ILE A 110 3.73 10.64 7.32
N TYR A 111 4.41 11.12 8.35
CA TYR A 111 4.39 12.54 8.74
C TYR A 111 5.76 12.97 9.28
N TYR A 112 6.07 14.24 9.08
CA TYR A 112 7.32 14.88 9.52
C TYR A 112 7.03 15.94 10.56
N GLY A 113 7.91 16.05 11.58
CA GLY A 113 7.80 17.09 12.62
C GLY A 113 6.52 16.96 13.44
N SER A 114 5.72 18.02 13.49
CA SER A 114 4.48 18.07 14.29
C SER A 114 3.27 18.29 13.41
N ALA A 115 2.30 17.36 13.46
CA ALA A 115 1.08 17.40 12.67
C ALA A 115 -0.17 17.22 13.53
N ASP A 116 -1.24 17.92 13.20
CA ASP A 116 -2.56 17.79 13.82
C ASP A 116 -3.39 16.76 13.07
N PHE A 117 -3.79 15.72 13.79
CA PHE A 117 -4.60 14.62 13.25
C PHE A 117 -6.10 14.71 13.64
N ASP A 118 -6.54 15.78 14.34
CA ASP A 118 -7.96 16.07 14.51
C ASP A 118 -8.45 16.96 13.37
N PRO A 119 -9.21 16.45 12.38
CA PRO A 119 -9.71 17.24 11.27
C PRO A 119 -10.89 18.15 11.64
N GLY A 120 -11.26 18.19 12.92
CA GLY A 120 -12.34 19.04 13.47
C GLY A 120 -11.84 20.38 13.97
N SER A 121 -12.53 20.91 14.98
CA SER A 121 -12.12 22.13 15.69
C SER A 121 -11.24 21.84 16.91
N GLY A 122 -11.02 20.58 17.23
CA GLY A 122 -10.09 20.12 18.25
C GLY A 122 -8.64 20.18 17.77
N THR A 123 -7.73 19.64 18.59
CA THR A 123 -6.32 19.52 18.24
C THR A 123 -5.78 18.22 18.82
N TYR A 124 -5.16 17.39 17.99
CA TYR A 124 -4.49 16.16 18.40
C TYR A 124 -3.14 16.06 17.71
N ILE A 125 -2.10 16.59 18.34
CA ILE A 125 -0.76 16.65 17.78
C ILE A 125 -0.03 15.34 17.97
N LEU A 126 0.50 14.79 16.86
CA LEU A 126 1.58 13.80 16.88
C LEU A 126 2.89 14.52 16.56
N ASN A 127 3.98 14.06 17.18
CA ASN A 127 5.33 14.58 16.96
C ASN A 127 6.22 13.45 16.49
N ALA A 128 6.81 13.60 15.31
CA ALA A 128 7.79 12.66 14.80
C ALA A 128 9.07 12.71 15.65
N VAL A 129 9.68 11.54 15.86
CA VAL A 129 10.89 11.41 16.70
C VAL A 129 12.16 11.72 15.91
N GLY A 130 12.15 11.43 14.61
CA GLY A 130 13.28 11.63 13.71
C GLY A 130 12.91 12.33 12.42
N ASP A 131 13.24 11.66 11.31
CA ASP A 131 12.91 12.19 9.98
C ASP A 131 11.40 12.05 9.72
N ALA A 132 10.93 10.86 9.41
CA ALA A 132 9.52 10.61 9.15
C ALA A 132 9.01 9.41 9.94
N ASP A 133 7.93 9.58 10.68
CA ASP A 133 7.26 8.53 11.43
C ASP A 133 5.98 8.06 10.73
N VAL A 134 5.50 6.87 11.11
CA VAL A 134 4.22 6.33 10.65
C VAL A 134 3.08 6.85 11.51
N PHE A 135 2.01 7.33 10.87
CA PHE A 135 0.75 7.59 11.56
C PHE A 135 -0.29 6.52 11.27
N VAL A 136 -1.21 6.33 12.21
CA VAL A 136 -2.47 5.62 12.05
C VAL A 136 -3.57 6.50 12.59
N SER A 137 -4.57 6.82 11.77
CA SER A 137 -5.71 7.62 12.21
C SER A 137 -7.01 6.83 12.06
N LYS A 138 -7.97 7.13 12.95
CA LYS A 138 -9.33 6.59 12.92
C LYS A 138 -10.32 7.74 13.01
N LEU A 139 -11.20 7.79 12.01
CA LEU A 139 -12.35 8.70 11.99
C LEU A 139 -13.65 7.89 12.02
N ASP A 140 -14.74 8.52 12.45
CA ASP A 140 -16.08 7.95 12.27
C ASP A 140 -16.59 8.13 10.83
N SER A 141 -17.75 7.57 10.51
CA SER A 141 -18.33 7.63 9.15
C SER A 141 -18.72 9.02 8.67
N THR A 142 -18.74 10.01 9.59
CA THR A 142 -19.01 11.42 9.32
C THR A 142 -17.73 12.27 9.25
N GLY A 143 -16.56 11.62 9.39
CA GLY A 143 -15.25 12.26 9.34
C GLY A 143 -14.83 12.95 10.64
N ASN A 144 -15.47 12.64 11.78
CA ASN A 144 -15.04 13.16 13.06
C ASN A 144 -13.90 12.32 13.62
N PHE A 145 -12.99 12.98 14.33
CA PHE A 145 -11.87 12.37 15.01
C PHE A 145 -12.30 11.33 16.05
N VAL A 146 -11.66 10.17 16.06
CA VAL A 146 -11.81 9.15 17.10
C VAL A 146 -10.51 8.99 17.86
N TRP A 147 -9.41 8.73 17.16
CA TRP A 147 -8.04 8.70 17.68
C TRP A 147 -7.01 8.75 16.55
N ALA A 148 -5.79 9.14 16.91
CA ALA A 148 -4.61 8.95 16.07
C ALA A 148 -3.46 8.39 16.91
N LYS A 149 -2.55 7.65 16.28
CA LYS A 149 -1.35 7.06 16.87
C LYS A 149 -0.17 7.28 15.94
N GLY A 150 1.01 7.47 16.53
CA GLY A 150 2.28 7.51 15.81
C GLY A 150 3.22 6.47 16.35
N PHE A 151 4.09 5.94 15.52
CA PHE A 151 5.25 5.15 15.91
C PHE A 151 6.40 5.42 14.95
N GLY A 152 7.62 5.41 15.48
CA GLY A 152 8.82 5.69 14.71
C GLY A 152 10.08 5.71 15.55
N GLY A 153 11.16 6.14 14.92
CA GLY A 153 12.50 6.22 15.47
C GLY A 153 13.27 7.45 15.01
N LYS A 154 14.60 7.35 14.96
CA LYS A 154 15.43 8.46 14.47
C LYS A 154 15.55 8.49 12.96
N GLY A 155 15.27 7.37 12.31
CA GLY A 155 15.38 7.19 10.87
C GLY A 155 14.11 7.61 10.12
N TYR A 156 13.95 7.03 8.93
CA TYR A 156 12.75 7.13 8.10
C TYR A 156 11.94 5.85 8.25
N GLU A 157 10.68 6.00 8.60
CA GLU A 157 9.70 4.92 8.63
C GLU A 157 8.57 5.18 7.64
N GLY A 158 8.25 4.15 6.84
CA GLY A 158 7.16 4.22 5.86
C GLY A 158 6.09 3.18 6.10
N GLY A 159 4.92 3.57 6.60
CA GLY A 159 3.74 2.71 6.68
C GLY A 159 3.01 2.69 5.34
N THR A 160 3.34 1.74 4.47
CA THR A 160 2.93 1.74 3.06
C THR A 160 1.52 1.22 2.84
N SER A 161 1.09 0.23 3.62
CA SER A 161 -0.18 -0.46 3.41
C SER A 161 -0.79 -0.94 4.72
N MET A 162 -2.12 -0.95 4.76
CA MET A 162 -2.93 -1.32 5.92
C MET A 162 -4.04 -2.28 5.52
N SER A 163 -4.40 -3.20 6.42
CA SER A 163 -5.56 -4.07 6.29
C SER A 163 -6.22 -4.31 7.65
N LEU A 164 -7.49 -4.66 7.65
CA LEU A 164 -8.24 -5.01 8.87
C LEU A 164 -8.64 -6.48 8.85
N ASP A 165 -8.64 -7.12 10.03
CA ASP A 165 -9.35 -8.39 10.19
C ASP A 165 -10.86 -8.18 10.47
N GLU A 166 -11.62 -9.26 10.57
CA GLU A 166 -13.08 -9.22 10.73
C GLU A 166 -13.54 -8.57 12.04
N VAL A 167 -12.67 -8.57 13.08
CA VAL A 167 -12.95 -7.95 14.38
C VAL A 167 -12.42 -6.52 14.50
N GLY A 168 -11.76 -6.04 13.44
CA GLY A 168 -11.28 -4.66 13.31
C GLY A 168 -9.87 -4.43 13.87
N ASN A 169 -9.08 -5.48 14.13
CA ASN A 169 -7.65 -5.28 14.39
C ASN A 169 -6.96 -4.77 13.13
N ILE A 170 -5.95 -3.96 13.32
CA ILE A 170 -5.26 -3.21 12.29
C ILE A 170 -3.90 -3.87 12.06
N TYR A 171 -3.59 -4.17 10.82
CA TYR A 171 -2.30 -4.71 10.39
C TYR A 171 -1.68 -3.74 9.42
N ILE A 172 -0.42 -3.40 9.64
CA ILE A 172 0.33 -2.43 8.83
C ILE A 172 1.67 -3.05 8.45
N THR A 173 2.09 -2.83 7.22
CA THR A 173 3.43 -3.17 6.74
C THR A 173 4.10 -1.95 6.14
N GLY A 174 5.41 -2.01 6.03
CA GLY A 174 6.24 -0.99 5.42
C GLY A 174 7.72 -1.28 5.61
N SER A 175 8.51 -0.23 5.65
CA SER A 175 9.95 -0.32 5.92
C SER A 175 10.38 0.64 7.03
N PHE A 176 11.45 0.30 7.73
CA PHE A 176 12.00 1.14 8.78
C PHE A 176 13.53 1.06 8.81
N PHE A 177 14.16 2.15 9.25
CA PHE A 177 15.60 2.25 9.46
C PHE A 177 15.91 2.40 10.94
N ASP A 178 17.12 1.99 11.33
CA ASP A 178 17.63 2.10 12.69
C ASP A 178 16.73 1.40 13.74
N THR A 179 16.51 2.03 14.88
CA THR A 179 15.73 1.47 15.98
C THR A 179 14.44 2.24 16.14
N VAL A 180 13.32 1.53 16.04
CA VAL A 180 11.96 2.05 16.09
C VAL A 180 11.21 1.45 17.26
N ASP A 181 10.50 2.29 18.00
CA ASP A 181 9.51 1.86 18.99
C ASP A 181 8.15 1.69 18.32
N PHE A 182 7.67 0.44 18.28
CA PHE A 182 6.37 0.09 17.68
C PHE A 182 5.21 0.15 18.68
N ASP A 183 5.47 0.38 19.96
CA ASP A 183 4.39 0.53 20.94
C ASP A 183 3.76 1.93 20.83
N THR A 184 2.54 1.99 20.31
CA THR A 184 1.75 3.21 20.17
C THR A 184 1.22 3.78 21.50
N GLY A 185 1.52 3.14 22.62
CA GLY A 185 1.13 3.51 23.98
C GLY A 185 2.33 4.01 24.80
N PRO A 186 2.25 3.93 26.14
CA PRO A 186 3.34 4.34 27.02
C PRO A 186 4.39 3.25 27.25
N GLY A 187 4.26 2.09 26.62
CA GLY A 187 5.21 0.99 26.69
C GLY A 187 6.43 1.23 25.79
N LEU A 188 7.24 0.19 25.65
CA LEU A 188 8.39 0.18 24.74
C LEU A 188 8.48 -1.19 24.06
N PHE A 189 8.43 -1.22 22.75
CA PHE A 189 8.68 -2.41 21.96
C PHE A 189 9.57 -2.07 20.76
N SER A 190 10.88 -2.11 20.98
CA SER A 190 11.86 -1.71 19.97
C SER A 190 12.26 -2.86 19.07
N LEU A 191 12.29 -2.58 17.78
CA LEU A 191 12.95 -3.39 16.75
C LEU A 191 14.03 -2.55 16.09
N SER A 192 15.12 -3.20 15.65
CA SER A 192 16.22 -2.54 14.95
C SER A 192 16.41 -3.15 13.58
N SER A 193 16.63 -2.31 12.57
CA SER A 193 17.04 -2.76 11.25
C SER A 193 18.48 -3.27 11.29
N LEU A 194 18.85 -4.11 10.33
CA LEU A 194 20.14 -4.76 10.24
C LEU A 194 21.00 -4.08 9.16
N GLY A 195 22.32 -4.01 9.37
CA GLY A 195 23.29 -3.72 8.32
C GLY A 195 23.26 -2.34 7.65
N GLY A 196 22.45 -1.40 8.15
CA GLY A 196 22.33 -0.05 7.59
C GLY A 196 21.35 0.08 6.43
N GLY A 197 20.69 -1.00 6.00
CA GLY A 197 19.52 -1.02 5.12
C GLY A 197 18.21 -0.87 5.89
N SER A 198 17.09 -0.69 5.17
CA SER A 198 15.76 -0.79 5.77
C SER A 198 15.36 -2.24 5.96
N ASN A 199 14.62 -2.54 7.03
CA ASN A 199 13.93 -3.82 7.18
C ASN A 199 12.43 -3.65 6.93
N ILE A 200 11.78 -4.74 6.53
CA ILE A 200 10.31 -4.83 6.51
C ILE A 200 9.82 -4.86 7.96
N PHE A 201 8.76 -4.12 8.26
CA PHE A 201 8.00 -4.34 9.47
C PHE A 201 6.60 -4.85 9.18
N ILE A 202 6.06 -5.63 10.10
CA ILE A 202 4.64 -5.98 10.17
C ILE A 202 4.21 -5.70 11.61
N THR A 203 3.24 -4.81 11.81
CA THR A 203 2.71 -4.53 13.14
C THR A 203 1.21 -4.74 13.21
N LYS A 204 0.75 -5.20 14.37
CA LYS A 204 -0.66 -5.37 14.70
C LYS A 204 -1.03 -4.46 15.85
N LEU A 205 -2.08 -3.68 15.64
CA LEU A 205 -2.79 -2.96 16.68
C LEU A 205 -4.18 -3.57 16.86
N ASP A 206 -4.75 -3.44 18.03
CA ASP A 206 -6.16 -3.79 18.23
C ASP A 206 -7.09 -2.71 17.63
N HIS A 207 -8.40 -2.94 17.65
CA HIS A 207 -9.40 -2.03 17.13
C HIS A 207 -9.48 -0.66 17.86
N LEU A 208 -8.81 -0.52 19.01
CA LEU A 208 -8.68 0.72 19.77
C LEU A 208 -7.34 1.43 19.49
N GLY A 209 -6.49 0.85 18.66
CA GLY A 209 -5.16 1.36 18.33
C GLY A 209 -4.09 1.01 19.36
N ALA A 210 -4.35 0.08 20.29
CA ALA A 210 -3.35 -0.38 21.21
C ALA A 210 -2.43 -1.40 20.54
N PHE A 211 -1.13 -1.29 20.81
CA PHE A 211 -0.10 -2.21 20.32
C PHE A 211 -0.37 -3.65 20.75
N THR A 212 -0.21 -4.59 19.83
CA THR A 212 -0.35 -6.02 20.11
C THR A 212 0.96 -6.77 19.88
N TRP A 213 1.57 -6.59 18.72
CA TRP A 213 2.89 -7.13 18.39
C TRP A 213 3.46 -6.44 17.14
N ALA A 214 4.77 -6.50 16.99
CA ALA A 214 5.47 -6.14 15.75
C ALA A 214 6.52 -7.21 15.41
N LYS A 215 6.84 -7.32 14.13
CA LYS A 215 7.84 -8.22 13.56
C LYS A 215 8.72 -7.45 12.60
N SER A 216 10.01 -7.81 12.56
CA SER A 216 10.98 -7.32 11.59
C SER A 216 11.45 -8.47 10.71
N ILE A 217 11.62 -8.20 9.43
CA ILE A 217 12.21 -9.10 8.44
C ILE A 217 13.22 -8.30 7.64
N GLY A 218 14.44 -8.80 7.55
CA GLY A 218 15.52 -8.13 6.82
C GLY A 218 16.84 -8.85 6.94
N ALA A 219 17.85 -8.38 6.21
CA ALA A 219 19.18 -8.94 6.18
C ALA A 219 20.24 -7.93 6.66
N ASP A 220 21.41 -8.46 6.99
CA ASP A 220 22.59 -7.64 7.27
C ASP A 220 23.21 -7.18 5.95
N GLY A 221 22.87 -5.98 5.52
CA GLY A 221 23.34 -5.40 4.27
C GLY A 221 22.90 -3.94 4.08
N PRO A 222 23.51 -3.21 3.15
CA PRO A 222 23.17 -1.81 2.90
C PRO A 222 21.98 -1.65 1.91
N VAL A 223 21.46 -2.74 1.37
CA VAL A 223 20.28 -2.72 0.51
C VAL A 223 19.06 -3.00 1.36
N GLY A 224 18.07 -2.13 1.27
CA GLY A 224 16.88 -2.24 2.10
C GLY A 224 15.82 -3.15 1.49
N GLU A 225 15.00 -3.69 2.37
CA GLU A 225 13.79 -4.43 2.07
C GLU A 225 12.55 -3.54 2.36
N SER A 226 11.44 -3.81 1.67
CA SER A 226 10.18 -3.11 1.90
C SER A 226 8.98 -4.04 1.75
N GLY A 227 8.06 -3.98 2.72
CA GLY A 227 6.71 -4.49 2.58
C GLY A 227 5.82 -3.43 1.91
N ASN A 228 5.41 -3.65 0.67
CA ASN A 228 4.68 -2.65 -0.09
C ASN A 228 3.16 -2.79 0.04
N ALA A 229 2.65 -4.00 0.23
CA ALA A 229 1.23 -4.23 0.39
C ALA A 229 0.92 -5.37 1.37
N ILE A 230 -0.18 -5.24 2.10
CA ILE A 230 -0.69 -6.21 3.06
C ILE A 230 -2.18 -6.46 2.83
N ALA A 231 -2.57 -7.73 2.86
CA ALA A 231 -3.96 -8.17 2.88
C ALA A 231 -4.19 -9.16 4.02
N VAL A 232 -5.35 -9.09 4.67
CA VAL A 232 -5.70 -9.94 5.81
C VAL A 232 -7.08 -10.55 5.60
N ASN A 233 -7.20 -11.84 5.90
CA ASN A 233 -8.50 -12.52 5.98
C ASN A 233 -8.47 -13.55 7.13
N GLY A 234 -9.53 -14.36 7.26
CA GLY A 234 -9.61 -15.40 8.30
C GLY A 234 -8.55 -16.50 8.20
N TYR A 235 -7.79 -16.58 7.10
CA TYR A 235 -6.74 -17.58 6.88
C TYR A 235 -5.32 -17.09 7.18
N GLY A 236 -5.12 -15.77 7.35
CA GLY A 236 -3.81 -15.21 7.67
C GLY A 236 -3.57 -13.80 7.17
N ILE A 237 -2.31 -13.41 7.28
CA ILE A 237 -1.75 -12.13 6.85
C ILE A 237 -0.87 -12.43 5.63
N TYR A 238 -1.07 -11.70 4.55
CA TYR A 238 -0.36 -11.84 3.29
C TYR A 238 0.35 -10.53 2.97
N ILE A 239 1.64 -10.59 2.67
CA ILE A 239 2.47 -9.43 2.42
C ILE A 239 3.25 -9.64 1.12
N THR A 240 3.39 -8.60 0.34
CA THR A 240 4.31 -8.55 -0.81
C THR A 240 5.14 -7.29 -0.79
N GLY A 241 6.26 -7.32 -1.47
CA GLY A 241 7.18 -6.22 -1.62
C GLY A 241 8.45 -6.67 -2.34
N TYR A 242 9.60 -6.20 -1.89
CA TYR A 242 10.87 -6.58 -2.47
C TYR A 242 11.94 -6.77 -1.39
N PHE A 243 12.96 -7.57 -1.73
CA PHE A 243 14.12 -7.83 -0.87
C PHE A 243 15.36 -8.05 -1.73
N ALA A 244 16.54 -7.88 -1.13
CA ALA A 244 17.81 -8.11 -1.80
C ALA A 244 18.72 -9.05 -0.98
N GLY A 245 19.60 -9.77 -1.68
CA GLY A 245 20.51 -10.72 -1.03
C GLY A 245 19.79 -11.96 -0.49
N THR A 246 20.17 -12.40 0.70
CA THR A 246 19.55 -13.54 1.39
C THR A 246 18.91 -13.08 2.69
N VAL A 247 17.59 -13.25 2.79
CA VAL A 247 16.75 -12.79 3.90
C VAL A 247 16.03 -13.98 4.52
N ASP A 248 16.03 -14.04 5.85
CA ASP A 248 15.19 -14.98 6.60
C ASP A 248 13.78 -14.40 6.78
N PHE A 249 12.80 -15.07 6.18
CA PHE A 249 11.39 -14.66 6.23
C PHE A 249 10.60 -15.27 7.41
N ASP A 250 11.25 -16.03 8.32
CA ASP A 250 10.60 -16.48 9.57
C ASP A 250 10.89 -15.51 10.73
N PRO A 251 9.96 -14.60 11.07
CA PRO A 251 10.18 -13.63 12.14
C PRO A 251 10.02 -14.23 13.55
N ALA A 252 9.83 -15.54 13.67
CA ALA A 252 9.57 -16.23 14.95
C ALA A 252 10.72 -17.11 15.43
N GLY A 253 11.90 -17.04 14.77
CA GLY A 253 13.12 -17.76 15.17
C GLY A 253 13.29 -19.15 14.55
N GLY A 254 12.51 -19.49 13.53
CA GLY A 254 12.82 -20.54 12.57
C GLY A 254 13.81 -20.07 11.51
N VAL A 255 13.93 -20.78 10.40
CA VAL A 255 14.73 -20.38 9.24
C VAL A 255 13.93 -20.63 7.96
N ALA A 256 13.66 -19.55 7.22
CA ALA A 256 12.98 -19.57 5.93
C ALA A 256 13.68 -18.64 4.93
N ASN A 257 14.92 -18.97 4.60
CA ASN A 257 15.75 -18.14 3.73
C ASN A 257 15.23 -18.12 2.29
N LEU A 258 15.03 -16.92 1.76
CA LEU A 258 14.92 -16.63 0.34
C LEU A 258 16.16 -15.87 -0.12
N SER A 259 16.55 -16.09 -1.39
CA SER A 259 17.72 -15.44 -1.98
C SER A 259 17.35 -14.79 -3.30
N ALA A 260 17.66 -13.50 -3.42
CA ALA A 260 17.58 -12.75 -4.67
C ALA A 260 18.93 -12.90 -5.40
N PRO A 261 18.96 -13.52 -6.61
CA PRO A 261 20.21 -13.86 -7.28
C PRO A 261 20.89 -12.67 -7.99
N GLY A 262 20.30 -11.50 -7.98
CA GLY A 262 20.80 -10.31 -8.65
C GLY A 262 22.15 -9.80 -8.12
N SER A 263 22.81 -8.94 -8.89
CA SER A 263 23.99 -8.20 -8.43
C SER A 263 23.61 -7.24 -7.32
N PHE A 264 24.59 -6.78 -6.56
CA PHE A 264 24.43 -5.82 -5.46
C PHE A 264 23.50 -4.65 -5.86
N GLY A 265 22.39 -4.50 -5.14
CA GLY A 265 21.38 -3.46 -5.39
C GLY A 265 20.15 -3.90 -6.19
N ASN A 266 20.14 -5.09 -6.77
CA ASN A 266 18.95 -5.63 -7.43
C ASN A 266 18.09 -6.38 -6.41
N ALA A 267 16.79 -6.27 -6.56
CA ALA A 267 15.82 -6.83 -5.63
C ALA A 267 14.87 -7.79 -6.34
N ASP A 268 14.42 -8.82 -5.62
CA ASP A 268 13.37 -9.74 -6.08
C ASP A 268 12.07 -9.51 -5.31
N ILE A 269 10.98 -9.96 -5.89
CA ILE A 269 9.66 -9.97 -5.29
C ILE A 269 9.60 -11.03 -4.20
N PHE A 270 8.98 -10.74 -3.08
CA PHE A 270 8.55 -11.76 -2.14
C PHE A 270 7.03 -11.81 -2.00
N VAL A 271 6.53 -12.97 -1.64
CA VAL A 271 5.16 -13.20 -1.14
C VAL A 271 5.27 -13.96 0.17
N LEU A 272 4.78 -13.36 1.25
CA LEU A 272 4.86 -13.92 2.60
C LEU A 272 3.46 -14.17 3.14
N LYS A 273 3.26 -15.32 3.79
CA LYS A 273 2.08 -15.60 4.59
C LYS A 273 2.46 -15.87 6.04
N LEU A 274 1.79 -15.13 6.93
CA LEU A 274 1.82 -15.36 8.38
C LEU A 274 0.43 -15.75 8.88
N GLY A 275 0.38 -16.47 10.01
CA GLY A 275 -0.84 -16.59 10.79
C GLY A 275 -1.26 -15.26 11.41
N LEU A 276 -2.51 -15.14 11.86
CA LEU A 276 -3.00 -13.92 12.54
C LEU A 276 -2.27 -13.63 13.86
N ASP A 277 -1.53 -14.60 14.39
CA ASP A 277 -0.63 -14.50 15.55
C ASP A 277 0.81 -14.06 15.17
N GLY A 278 1.05 -13.79 13.89
CA GLY A 278 2.35 -13.37 13.37
C GLY A 278 3.37 -14.51 13.17
N LYS A 279 2.94 -15.79 13.26
CA LYS A 279 3.82 -16.93 13.01
C LYS A 279 3.95 -17.22 11.52
N PHE A 280 5.14 -17.60 11.10
CA PHE A 280 5.46 -17.98 9.74
C PHE A 280 4.61 -19.17 9.26
N GLN A 281 4.12 -19.09 8.03
CA GLN A 281 3.46 -20.20 7.35
C GLN A 281 4.21 -20.59 6.08
N TRP A 282 4.44 -19.64 5.19
CA TRP A 282 5.28 -19.85 4.00
C TRP A 282 5.75 -18.49 3.43
N ALA A 283 6.85 -18.53 2.69
CA ALA A 283 7.35 -17.44 1.88
C ALA A 283 7.76 -17.95 0.49
N ARG A 284 7.66 -17.08 -0.52
CA ARG A 284 8.01 -17.35 -1.91
C ARG A 284 8.73 -16.15 -2.48
N ASN A 285 9.68 -16.35 -3.39
CA ASN A 285 10.28 -15.31 -4.20
C ASN A 285 10.01 -15.54 -5.69
N MET A 286 10.02 -14.47 -6.42
CA MET A 286 9.97 -14.41 -7.88
C MET A 286 10.93 -13.30 -8.31
N GLY A 287 11.61 -13.49 -9.45
CA GLY A 287 12.49 -12.45 -9.95
C GLY A 287 13.59 -12.97 -10.85
N GLY A 288 14.55 -12.11 -11.14
CA GLY A 288 15.61 -12.37 -12.06
C GLY A 288 16.95 -11.74 -11.68
N LYS A 289 17.68 -11.25 -12.67
CA LYS A 289 18.99 -10.62 -12.44
C LYS A 289 18.88 -9.12 -12.17
N LEU A 290 17.79 -8.51 -12.55
CA LEU A 290 17.52 -7.08 -12.36
C LEU A 290 16.46 -6.87 -11.29
N SER A 291 16.07 -5.61 -11.05
CA SER A 291 15.12 -5.30 -9.96
C SER A 291 13.69 -5.62 -10.36
N ASP A 292 13.07 -6.45 -9.50
CA ASP A 292 11.68 -6.85 -9.59
C ASP A 292 10.99 -6.50 -8.27
N LYS A 293 9.74 -6.01 -8.32
CA LYS A 293 9.05 -5.52 -7.12
C LYS A 293 7.59 -5.93 -7.09
N GLY A 294 7.13 -6.50 -5.97
CA GLY A 294 5.70 -6.63 -5.66
C GLY A 294 5.13 -5.27 -5.24
N SER A 295 4.04 -4.85 -5.87
CA SER A 295 3.40 -3.55 -5.61
C SER A 295 2.09 -3.68 -4.84
N SER A 296 1.29 -4.69 -5.14
CA SER A 296 -0.03 -4.87 -4.52
C SER A 296 -0.38 -6.34 -4.36
N ILE A 297 -1.19 -6.63 -3.35
CA ILE A 297 -1.64 -7.98 -3.01
C ILE A 297 -3.13 -7.99 -2.68
N ALA A 298 -3.85 -8.97 -3.19
CA ALA A 298 -5.24 -9.22 -2.84
C ALA A 298 -5.43 -10.70 -2.49
N VAL A 299 -6.41 -11.00 -1.66
CA VAL A 299 -6.71 -12.37 -1.25
C VAL A 299 -8.20 -12.64 -1.36
N ASP A 300 -8.58 -13.76 -1.97
CA ASP A 300 -9.98 -14.15 -2.11
C ASP A 300 -10.49 -14.87 -0.83
N SER A 301 -11.80 -15.14 -0.80
CA SER A 301 -12.45 -15.82 0.32
C SER A 301 -12.02 -17.29 0.49
N ARG A 302 -11.27 -17.87 -0.45
CA ARG A 302 -10.74 -19.23 -0.40
C ARG A 302 -9.27 -19.27 0.00
N GLY A 303 -8.66 -18.09 0.17
CA GLY A 303 -7.25 -17.94 0.49
C GLY A 303 -6.33 -18.00 -0.74
N SER A 304 -6.85 -17.86 -1.96
CA SER A 304 -6.02 -17.65 -3.15
C SER A 304 -5.41 -16.26 -3.09
N VAL A 305 -4.13 -16.15 -3.39
CA VAL A 305 -3.36 -14.92 -3.28
C VAL A 305 -3.04 -14.39 -4.67
N LEU A 306 -3.43 -13.17 -4.94
CA LEU A 306 -3.11 -12.45 -6.15
C LEU A 306 -2.08 -11.37 -5.86
N VAL A 307 -0.98 -11.40 -6.58
CA VAL A 307 0.12 -10.43 -6.45
C VAL A 307 0.36 -9.76 -7.80
N THR A 308 0.56 -8.48 -7.79
CA THR A 308 0.98 -7.71 -8.97
C THR A 308 2.17 -6.83 -8.63
N GLY A 309 2.94 -6.51 -9.64
CA GLY A 309 4.12 -5.68 -9.50
C GLY A 309 4.80 -5.46 -10.85
N THR A 310 6.06 -5.11 -10.78
CA THR A 310 6.88 -4.81 -11.95
C THR A 310 8.10 -5.70 -12.00
N PHE A 311 8.55 -6.02 -13.22
CA PHE A 311 9.77 -6.79 -13.47
C PHE A 311 10.55 -6.22 -14.64
N THR A 312 11.86 -6.50 -14.67
CA THR A 312 12.78 -5.99 -15.68
C THR A 312 13.63 -7.11 -16.24
N ASP A 313 13.75 -7.21 -17.59
CA ASP A 313 14.44 -8.29 -18.29
C ASP A 313 13.75 -9.64 -18.03
N THR A 314 14.49 -10.70 -17.86
CA THR A 314 13.94 -12.05 -17.67
C THR A 314 13.83 -12.40 -16.18
N ALA A 315 12.61 -12.66 -15.74
CA ALA A 315 12.29 -13.06 -14.39
C ALA A 315 11.60 -14.44 -14.35
N ASP A 316 11.96 -15.26 -13.36
CA ASP A 316 11.30 -16.53 -13.06
C ASP A 316 10.16 -16.28 -12.06
N PHE A 317 8.96 -16.63 -12.46
CA PHE A 317 7.76 -16.48 -11.65
C PHE A 317 7.29 -17.76 -10.95
N ASP A 318 7.99 -18.89 -11.15
CA ASP A 318 7.70 -20.11 -10.40
C ASP A 318 8.63 -20.21 -9.18
N PRO A 319 8.13 -20.03 -7.96
CA PRO A 319 8.95 -20.16 -6.77
C PRO A 319 9.29 -21.62 -6.42
N GLY A 320 8.89 -22.57 -7.25
CA GLY A 320 9.16 -24.00 -7.08
C GLY A 320 10.47 -24.44 -7.71
N SER A 321 10.52 -25.71 -8.11
CA SER A 321 11.69 -26.29 -8.82
C SER A 321 11.57 -26.19 -10.34
N THR A 322 10.43 -25.79 -10.85
CA THR A 322 10.18 -25.52 -12.27
C THR A 322 10.51 -24.08 -12.58
N VAL A 323 10.79 -23.80 -13.84
CA VAL A 323 11.12 -22.44 -14.32
C VAL A 323 9.97 -21.94 -15.18
N ASN A 324 9.45 -20.77 -14.85
CA ASN A 324 8.39 -20.09 -15.59
C ASN A 324 8.83 -18.66 -15.95
N ASN A 325 9.74 -18.57 -16.92
CA ASN A 325 10.35 -17.32 -17.31
C ASN A 325 9.43 -16.46 -18.19
N PHE A 326 9.34 -15.18 -17.83
CA PHE A 326 8.83 -14.12 -18.69
C PHE A 326 9.95 -13.09 -18.92
N ALA A 327 9.98 -12.51 -20.11
CA ALA A 327 10.88 -11.41 -20.44
C ALA A 327 10.06 -10.14 -20.65
N SER A 328 10.51 -9.02 -20.08
CA SER A 328 9.91 -7.73 -20.37
C SER A 328 10.13 -7.35 -21.84
N ALA A 329 9.16 -6.66 -22.44
CA ALA A 329 9.21 -6.26 -23.84
C ALA A 329 10.21 -5.11 -24.11
N GLY A 330 10.66 -4.45 -23.05
CA GLY A 330 11.60 -3.33 -23.12
C GLY A 330 12.24 -3.04 -21.76
N PHE A 331 11.81 -1.97 -21.13
CA PHE A 331 12.29 -1.61 -19.79
C PHE A 331 11.58 -2.44 -18.72
N THR A 332 10.59 -1.85 -18.07
CA THR A 332 9.88 -2.47 -16.96
C THR A 332 8.46 -2.78 -17.38
N ASP A 333 8.03 -4.02 -17.22
CA ASP A 333 6.68 -4.49 -17.51
C ASP A 333 5.93 -4.88 -16.24
N VAL A 334 4.62 -5.03 -16.36
CA VAL A 334 3.71 -5.43 -15.27
C VAL A 334 3.51 -6.94 -15.30
N PHE A 335 3.47 -7.55 -14.12
CA PHE A 335 3.01 -8.93 -13.93
C PHE A 335 1.79 -9.01 -13.03
N VAL A 336 1.02 -10.09 -13.19
CA VAL A 336 -0.02 -10.54 -12.28
C VAL A 336 0.16 -12.03 -12.06
N SER A 337 0.38 -12.45 -10.80
CA SER A 337 0.58 -13.85 -10.42
C SER A 337 -0.46 -14.30 -9.41
N MET A 338 -0.98 -15.51 -9.58
CA MET A 338 -1.92 -16.11 -8.65
C MET A 338 -1.31 -17.34 -7.97
N PHE A 339 -1.46 -17.41 -6.65
CA PHE A 339 -1.05 -18.53 -5.81
C PHE A 339 -2.27 -19.18 -5.15
N ASP A 340 -2.13 -20.46 -4.79
CA ASP A 340 -3.09 -21.10 -3.89
C ASP A 340 -2.82 -20.73 -2.41
N SER A 341 -3.68 -21.21 -1.51
CA SER A 341 -3.60 -20.89 -0.07
C SER A 341 -2.34 -21.42 0.64
N ILE A 342 -1.59 -22.33 0.02
CA ILE A 342 -0.33 -22.91 0.53
C ILE A 342 0.91 -22.40 -0.23
N GLY A 343 0.71 -21.40 -1.11
CA GLY A 343 1.79 -20.71 -1.79
C GLY A 343 2.32 -21.39 -3.05
N ASN A 344 1.56 -22.30 -3.68
CA ASN A 344 1.92 -22.80 -4.99
C ASN A 344 1.41 -21.87 -6.07
N MET A 345 2.27 -21.53 -7.03
CA MET A 345 1.91 -20.72 -8.19
C MET A 345 0.86 -21.46 -9.04
N LYS A 346 -0.19 -20.76 -9.43
CA LYS A 346 -1.24 -21.25 -10.35
C LYS A 346 -1.00 -20.81 -11.77
N TRP A 347 -0.74 -19.52 -11.93
CA TRP A 347 -0.45 -18.89 -13.20
C TRP A 347 0.19 -17.53 -12.99
N THR A 348 0.94 -17.08 -13.99
CA THR A 348 1.43 -15.71 -14.14
C THR A 348 1.05 -15.18 -15.51
N LYS A 349 0.74 -13.90 -15.59
CA LYS A 349 0.46 -13.14 -16.79
C LYS A 349 1.26 -11.84 -16.76
N CYS A 350 1.77 -11.44 -17.92
CA CYS A 350 2.54 -10.21 -18.07
C CYS A 350 1.90 -9.33 -19.14
N MET A 351 2.04 -8.03 -18.96
CA MET A 351 1.52 -6.98 -19.84
C MET A 351 2.54 -5.85 -19.91
N GLY A 352 2.69 -5.23 -21.07
CA GLY A 352 3.59 -4.09 -21.20
C GLY A 352 4.03 -3.82 -22.61
N GLY A 353 5.04 -2.97 -22.75
CA GLY A 353 5.60 -2.51 -24.01
C GLY A 353 7.07 -2.16 -23.93
N TYR A 354 7.56 -1.38 -24.90
CA TYR A 354 8.97 -1.01 -24.93
C TYR A 354 9.34 -0.04 -23.79
N ASP A 355 8.46 0.90 -23.48
CA ASP A 355 8.68 1.91 -22.44
C ASP A 355 8.25 1.40 -21.06
N PRO A 356 8.62 2.07 -19.95
CA PRO A 356 8.27 1.60 -18.62
C PRO A 356 6.77 1.60 -18.34
N ASP A 357 6.28 0.47 -17.85
CA ASP A 357 4.91 0.26 -17.39
C ASP A 357 4.89 -0.06 -15.89
N LEU A 358 3.95 0.54 -15.15
CA LEU A 358 3.87 0.41 -13.69
C LEU A 358 2.46 -0.01 -13.28
N VAL A 359 2.36 -0.85 -12.26
CA VAL A 359 1.11 -1.21 -11.61
C VAL A 359 1.13 -0.73 -10.16
N PHE A 360 0.02 -0.14 -9.71
CA PHE A 360 -0.11 0.41 -8.36
C PHE A 360 -1.02 -0.43 -7.49
N SER A 361 -2.08 -1.02 -8.05
CA SER A 361 -3.05 -1.75 -7.26
C SER A 361 -3.70 -2.89 -8.04
N VAL A 362 -4.08 -3.94 -7.29
CA VAL A 362 -4.88 -5.06 -7.78
C VAL A 362 -6.02 -5.35 -6.81
N THR A 363 -7.16 -5.75 -7.34
CA THR A 363 -8.27 -6.25 -6.52
C THR A 363 -9.01 -7.37 -7.25
N ILE A 364 -9.79 -8.14 -6.47
CA ILE A 364 -10.65 -9.21 -6.97
C ILE A 364 -12.09 -8.83 -6.66
N ASP A 365 -12.94 -8.80 -7.67
CA ASP A 365 -14.37 -8.55 -7.46
C ASP A 365 -15.11 -9.82 -6.96
N LYS A 366 -16.36 -9.66 -6.58
CA LYS A 366 -17.21 -10.77 -6.10
C LYS A 366 -17.48 -11.86 -7.16
N PHE A 367 -17.18 -11.62 -8.42
CA PHE A 367 -17.30 -12.57 -9.53
C PHE A 367 -15.96 -13.23 -9.87
N SER A 368 -14.91 -12.96 -9.10
CA SER A 368 -13.52 -13.39 -9.32
C SER A 368 -12.88 -12.74 -10.56
N ASN A 369 -13.37 -11.59 -11.02
CA ASN A 369 -12.65 -10.79 -11.99
C ASN A 369 -11.50 -10.08 -11.30
N ILE A 370 -10.39 -9.95 -12.02
CA ILE A 370 -9.19 -9.27 -11.58
C ILE A 370 -9.18 -7.87 -12.21
N LEU A 371 -9.01 -6.87 -11.36
CA LEU A 371 -8.92 -5.48 -11.78
C LEU A 371 -7.55 -4.93 -11.36
N THR A 372 -6.81 -4.38 -12.29
CA THR A 372 -5.53 -3.74 -12.06
C THR A 372 -5.58 -2.27 -12.47
N THR A 373 -4.79 -1.44 -11.82
CA THR A 373 -4.60 -0.04 -12.18
C THR A 373 -3.14 0.35 -12.08
N GLY A 374 -2.71 1.23 -12.98
CA GLY A 374 -1.33 1.65 -13.07
C GLY A 374 -1.13 2.79 -14.05
N SER A 375 0.10 2.98 -14.49
CA SER A 375 0.47 3.89 -15.56
C SER A 375 1.28 3.16 -16.62
N PHE A 376 1.17 3.59 -17.84
CA PHE A 376 1.95 3.06 -18.96
C PHE A 376 2.49 4.20 -19.83
N SER A 377 3.57 3.92 -20.54
CA SER A 377 4.22 4.86 -21.44
C SER A 377 4.31 4.27 -22.84
N GLY A 378 4.26 5.13 -23.88
CA GLY A 378 4.35 4.68 -25.26
C GLY A 378 3.19 3.79 -25.67
N ALA A 379 3.50 2.66 -26.31
CA ALA A 379 2.53 1.68 -26.78
C ALA A 379 2.73 0.36 -26.03
N SER A 380 1.72 -0.07 -25.25
CA SER A 380 1.79 -1.26 -24.41
C SER A 380 0.66 -2.24 -24.77
N ASP A 381 0.97 -3.53 -24.76
CA ASP A 381 0.01 -4.61 -24.98
C ASP A 381 -0.63 -5.02 -23.64
N PHE A 382 -1.95 -4.91 -23.58
CA PHE A 382 -2.75 -5.25 -22.41
C PHE A 382 -3.47 -6.59 -22.52
N ASP A 383 -3.26 -7.34 -23.62
CA ASP A 383 -3.72 -8.72 -23.70
C ASP A 383 -2.61 -9.66 -23.16
N PRO A 384 -2.79 -10.26 -21.97
CA PRO A 384 -1.76 -11.10 -21.37
C PRO A 384 -1.65 -12.50 -22.02
N ASP A 385 -2.44 -12.78 -23.04
CA ASP A 385 -2.44 -14.04 -23.81
C ASP A 385 -1.78 -13.86 -25.19
N ALA A 386 -2.09 -14.71 -26.15
CA ALA A 386 -1.54 -14.62 -27.50
C ALA A 386 -2.23 -13.58 -28.39
N GLY A 387 -3.22 -12.88 -27.89
CA GLY A 387 -3.86 -11.75 -28.57
C GLY A 387 -3.00 -10.49 -28.52
N ILE A 388 -3.48 -9.42 -29.10
CA ILE A 388 -2.84 -8.10 -29.05
C ILE A 388 -3.89 -7.04 -28.82
N THR A 389 -3.78 -6.31 -27.70
CA THR A 389 -4.64 -5.17 -27.36
C THR A 389 -3.76 -3.97 -26.99
N ILE A 390 -3.35 -3.21 -28.01
CA ILE A 390 -2.45 -2.07 -27.83
C ILE A 390 -3.23 -0.84 -27.38
N LEU A 391 -2.77 -0.25 -26.27
CA LEU A 391 -3.08 1.13 -25.88
C LEU A 391 -1.83 1.99 -26.09
N SER A 392 -2.03 3.26 -26.48
CA SER A 392 -0.94 4.21 -26.66
C SER A 392 -1.16 5.44 -25.80
N SER A 393 -0.14 5.81 -25.02
CA SER A 393 -0.12 7.09 -24.31
C SER A 393 0.13 8.25 -25.26
N VAL A 394 -0.39 9.42 -24.97
CA VAL A 394 -0.31 10.65 -25.77
C VAL A 394 0.70 11.60 -25.16
#